data_6c419e319e010cbeb7e27bccdcc9cb74
#
_entry.id   6c419e319e010cbeb7e27bccdcc9cb74
#
_cell.length_a   1.000
_cell.length_b   1.000
_cell.length_c   1.000
_cell.angle_alpha   90.00
_cell.angle_beta   90.00
_cell.angle_gamma   90.00
#
_symmetry.space_group_name_H-M   'P 1'
#
loop_
_entity.id
_entity.type
_entity.pdbx_description
1 polymer ?
#
loop_
_entity_poly.entity_id
_entity_poly.type
_entity_poly.pdbx_seq_one_letter_code
_entity_poly.pdbx_strand_id
1 'polypeptide(L)'
;MKKLFYGGVFLALVVALIAWQQGHLASGERSDGASYRTAKITKGDIQMAVSTTGKVRPVITVEVGSQISGQISEMLADFNPPVKAGQIIARLDPASYATRVDAAKAELAVAHAGVAVQMATLEELKADAEGAVAALRDAEQELQRVMALYDKRVVAQSNVDRGLSVRDQARARHAATLARQKKQKAQLLNANAQVLVRKATLKERQLDLDRTFIASPIDGVVTGRNVDLGQTVAASLQAPVLFSIAGDLGHMQLEVSVDEADIGSIVEEQKVNFTVDAFTQRRFAGKVLQIRKAPTEVANVVTYTVIVQADNPDHLLLPGMTANVDIIIGARTNVLRVPEAALRFKPKGKNKSTASVAAAGASPEAARARVIALIKTLTKQLGLNDEQRDAVGSIFRDTGMA
;
A
#
# COMPACT_ATOMS: atom_id res chain seq x y z
N MET A 1 -106.50 -48.46 -8.33
CA MET A 1 -105.26 -48.93 -7.75
C MET A 1 -103.94 -48.36 -8.32
N LYS A 2 -103.90 -47.50 -9.39
CA LYS A 2 -102.67 -46.86 -9.98
C LYS A 2 -102.17 -45.60 -9.29
N LYS A 3 -103.04 -44.87 -8.57
CA LYS A 3 -102.67 -43.59 -7.93
C LYS A 3 -101.94 -43.70 -6.57
N LEU A 4 -102.09 -44.85 -5.88
CA LEU A 4 -101.41 -45.09 -4.62
C LEU A 4 -99.95 -45.60 -4.83
N PHE A 5 -99.66 -46.18 -6.01
CA PHE A 5 -98.32 -46.68 -6.31
C PHE A 5 -97.33 -45.56 -6.62
N TYR A 6 -97.79 -44.49 -7.26
CA TYR A 6 -96.91 -43.30 -7.58
C TYR A 6 -96.60 -42.49 -6.33
N GLY A 7 -97.49 -42.39 -5.36
CA GLY A 7 -97.21 -41.71 -4.08
C GLY A 7 -96.15 -42.40 -3.25
N GLY A 8 -96.13 -43.77 -3.25
CA GLY A 8 -95.08 -44.53 -2.52
C GLY A 8 -93.67 -44.39 -3.14
N VAL A 9 -93.64 -44.39 -4.49
CA VAL A 9 -92.32 -44.20 -5.21
C VAL A 9 -91.77 -42.81 -5.05
N PHE A 10 -92.61 -41.76 -5.04
CA PHE A 10 -92.21 -40.42 -4.80
C PHE A 10 -91.68 -40.17 -3.36
N LEU A 11 -92.37 -40.79 -2.38
CA LEU A 11 -91.94 -40.71 -0.98
C LEU A 11 -90.61 -41.43 -0.76
N ALA A 12 -90.40 -42.62 -1.41
CA ALA A 12 -89.14 -43.33 -1.35
C ALA A 12 -87.99 -42.59 -2.01
N LEU A 13 -88.24 -41.86 -3.15
CA LEU A 13 -87.25 -41.01 -3.80
C LEU A 13 -86.88 -39.79 -2.97
N VAL A 14 -87.83 -39.17 -2.29
CA VAL A 14 -87.61 -38.05 -1.37
C VAL A 14 -86.78 -38.48 -0.16
N VAL A 15 -87.12 -39.66 0.43
CA VAL A 15 -86.35 -40.21 1.55
C VAL A 15 -84.91 -40.58 1.10
N ALA A 16 -84.76 -41.15 -0.10
CA ALA A 16 -83.44 -41.46 -0.65
C ALA A 16 -82.65 -40.22 -0.92
N LEU A 17 -83.29 -39.14 -1.39
CA LEU A 17 -82.62 -37.88 -1.64
C LEU A 17 -82.22 -37.13 -0.35
N ILE A 18 -83.04 -37.22 0.70
CA ILE A 18 -82.73 -36.69 2.04
C ILE A 18 -81.61 -37.53 2.70
N ALA A 19 -81.63 -38.87 2.57
CA ALA A 19 -80.52 -39.72 3.06
C ALA A 19 -79.23 -39.51 2.31
N TRP A 20 -79.29 -39.23 0.99
CA TRP A 20 -78.10 -38.90 0.18
C TRP A 20 -77.53 -37.50 0.54
N GLN A 21 -78.40 -36.54 0.82
CA GLN A 21 -78.05 -35.21 1.27
C GLN A 21 -77.48 -35.21 2.69
N GLN A 22 -77.97 -36.03 3.61
CA GLN A 22 -77.41 -36.18 4.95
C GLN A 22 -76.13 -36.99 4.94
N GLY A 23 -75.95 -37.98 4.05
CA GLY A 23 -74.71 -38.72 3.87
C GLY A 23 -73.56 -37.87 3.36
N HIS A 24 -73.89 -36.82 2.52
CA HIS A 24 -72.87 -35.89 2.05
C HIS A 24 -72.52 -34.77 3.07
N LEU A 25 -73.37 -34.55 4.07
CA LEU A 25 -73.09 -33.60 5.16
C LEU A 25 -72.27 -34.18 6.31
N ALA A 26 -72.16 -35.57 6.37
CA ALA A 26 -71.43 -36.24 7.46
C ALA A 26 -70.00 -36.67 7.11
N SER A 27 -69.53 -36.48 5.86
CA SER A 27 -68.14 -36.82 5.44
C SER A 27 -67.22 -35.62 5.32
N GLY A 28 -67.45 -34.63 6.08
CA GLY A 28 -66.58 -33.45 6.18
C GLY A 28 -65.74 -33.43 7.44
N GLU A 29 -65.09 -34.52 7.83
CA GLU A 29 -63.92 -34.47 8.67
C GLU A 29 -62.83 -33.82 7.82
N ARG A 30 -62.84 -32.49 7.82
CA ARG A 30 -61.65 -31.71 7.48
C ARG A 30 -60.59 -32.12 8.48
N SER A 31 -59.77 -33.13 8.13
CA SER A 31 -58.48 -33.26 8.74
C SER A 31 -57.71 -31.97 8.38
N ASP A 32 -57.80 -31.05 9.29
CA ASP A 32 -56.96 -29.86 9.30
C ASP A 32 -55.52 -30.32 9.59
N GLY A 33 -55.05 -31.29 8.80
CA GLY A 33 -53.69 -31.77 8.76
C GLY A 33 -52.89 -30.71 8.05
N ALA A 34 -52.30 -29.78 8.82
CA ALA A 34 -51.32 -28.86 8.30
C ALA A 34 -50.33 -29.69 7.47
N SER A 35 -50.39 -29.51 6.13
CA SER A 35 -49.44 -30.16 5.21
C SER A 35 -48.06 -29.54 5.42
N TYR A 36 -47.22 -30.22 6.21
CA TYR A 36 -45.86 -29.81 6.45
C TYR A 36 -44.99 -30.30 5.31
N ARG A 37 -44.23 -29.37 4.72
CA ARG A 37 -43.17 -29.74 3.78
C ARG A 37 -41.99 -30.29 4.58
N THR A 38 -41.76 -31.60 4.52
CA THR A 38 -40.64 -32.24 5.20
C THR A 38 -39.39 -32.26 4.33
N ALA A 39 -38.23 -32.08 4.93
CA ALA A 39 -36.93 -32.24 4.27
C ALA A 39 -36.09 -33.26 5.03
N LYS A 40 -35.36 -34.08 4.29
CA LYS A 40 -34.45 -35.06 4.89
C LYS A 40 -33.22 -34.37 5.44
N ILE A 41 -32.80 -34.76 6.64
CA ILE A 41 -31.50 -34.38 7.19
C ILE A 41 -30.42 -35.07 6.36
N THR A 42 -29.47 -34.32 5.86
CA THR A 42 -28.33 -34.85 5.08
C THR A 42 -27.02 -34.60 5.83
N LYS A 43 -26.04 -35.47 5.64
CA LYS A 43 -24.67 -35.19 6.08
C LYS A 43 -23.95 -34.43 5.00
N GLY A 44 -23.19 -33.44 5.39
CA GLY A 44 -22.40 -32.65 4.48
C GLY A 44 -21.55 -31.59 5.21
N ASP A 45 -20.79 -30.88 4.46
CA ASP A 45 -19.90 -29.83 5.00
C ASP A 45 -20.66 -28.51 5.14
N ILE A 46 -20.42 -27.84 6.24
CA ILE A 46 -20.91 -26.48 6.50
C ILE A 46 -19.69 -25.57 6.60
N GLN A 47 -19.71 -24.48 5.83
CA GLN A 47 -18.69 -23.46 5.88
C GLN A 47 -19.34 -22.14 6.28
N MET A 48 -18.67 -21.41 7.15
CA MET A 48 -18.99 -20.04 7.50
C MET A 48 -17.98 -19.13 6.81
N ALA A 49 -18.44 -18.19 6.01
CA ALA A 49 -17.60 -17.30 5.25
C ALA A 49 -18.05 -15.85 5.45
N VAL A 50 -17.10 -14.95 5.42
CA VAL A 50 -17.33 -13.50 5.29
C VAL A 50 -17.26 -13.19 3.80
N SER A 51 -18.38 -12.71 3.25
CA SER A 51 -18.48 -12.32 1.83
C SER A 51 -18.28 -10.84 1.69
N THR A 52 -17.35 -10.46 0.83
CA THR A 52 -16.98 -9.07 0.62
C THR A 52 -16.41 -8.86 -0.80
N THR A 53 -16.03 -7.64 -1.13
CA THR A 53 -15.46 -7.31 -2.44
C THR A 53 -14.02 -6.86 -2.33
N GLY A 54 -13.26 -7.10 -3.38
CA GLY A 54 -11.87 -6.68 -3.47
C GLY A 54 -11.46 -6.33 -4.89
N LYS A 55 -10.25 -5.78 -5.02
CA LYS A 55 -9.64 -5.48 -6.32
C LYS A 55 -8.40 -6.35 -6.52
N VAL A 56 -8.28 -6.89 -7.70
CA VAL A 56 -7.10 -7.65 -8.13
C VAL A 56 -5.97 -6.67 -8.47
N ARG A 57 -4.79 -6.87 -7.87
CA ARG A 57 -3.58 -6.07 -8.12
C ARG A 57 -2.37 -7.00 -8.31
N PRO A 58 -1.36 -6.56 -9.05
CA PRO A 58 -0.06 -7.23 -9.04
C PRO A 58 0.58 -7.09 -7.65
N VAL A 59 1.45 -8.02 -7.29
CA VAL A 59 2.22 -7.93 -6.03
C VAL A 59 3.10 -6.68 -6.00
N ILE A 60 3.71 -6.35 -7.14
CA ILE A 60 4.55 -5.17 -7.31
C ILE A 60 4.05 -4.37 -8.50
N THR A 61 3.79 -3.10 -8.30
CA THR A 61 3.54 -2.12 -9.38
C THR A 61 4.49 -0.94 -9.16
N VAL A 62 5.22 -0.58 -10.20
CA VAL A 62 6.12 0.57 -10.19
C VAL A 62 5.66 1.59 -11.21
N GLU A 63 5.51 2.83 -10.74
CA GLU A 63 5.23 3.98 -11.59
C GLU A 63 6.54 4.61 -12.02
N VAL A 64 6.77 4.67 -13.32
CA VAL A 64 7.96 5.25 -13.92
C VAL A 64 7.63 6.64 -14.42
N GLY A 65 8.30 7.64 -13.86
CA GLY A 65 8.18 9.04 -14.25
C GLY A 65 9.46 9.62 -14.83
N SER A 66 9.42 10.87 -15.30
CA SER A 66 10.61 11.61 -15.69
C SER A 66 11.12 12.46 -14.54
N GLN A 67 12.46 12.47 -14.35
CA GLN A 67 13.15 13.34 -13.39
C GLN A 67 13.56 14.68 -13.99
N ILE A 68 13.50 14.81 -15.32
CA ILE A 68 13.86 16.00 -16.07
C ILE A 68 12.76 16.38 -17.05
N SER A 69 12.70 17.65 -17.43
CA SER A 69 11.71 18.15 -18.37
C SER A 69 12.23 18.01 -19.81
N GLY A 70 11.36 17.66 -20.74
CA GLY A 70 11.70 17.54 -22.15
C GLY A 70 10.54 17.03 -22.98
N GLN A 71 10.72 16.98 -24.30
CA GLN A 71 9.76 16.40 -25.23
C GLN A 71 10.08 14.91 -25.46
N ILE A 72 9.08 14.05 -25.50
CA ILE A 72 9.27 12.64 -25.86
C ILE A 72 9.64 12.54 -27.34
N SER A 73 10.86 12.11 -27.64
CA SER A 73 11.38 11.93 -28.99
C SER A 73 11.16 10.53 -29.54
N GLU A 74 11.20 9.53 -28.69
CA GLU A 74 11.00 8.13 -29.06
C GLU A 74 10.21 7.38 -28.00
N MET A 75 9.39 6.45 -28.44
CA MET A 75 8.65 5.52 -27.59
C MET A 75 8.97 4.09 -28.04
N LEU A 76 9.60 3.32 -27.15
CA LEU A 76 10.11 1.98 -27.44
C LEU A 76 9.24 0.88 -26.80
N ALA A 77 8.39 1.25 -25.83
CA ALA A 77 7.40 0.35 -25.24
C ALA A 77 6.00 0.94 -25.36
N ASP A 78 5.05 0.11 -25.77
CA ASP A 78 3.63 0.44 -25.83
C ASP A 78 2.87 -0.30 -24.71
N PHE A 79 1.56 -0.53 -24.85
CA PHE A 79 0.76 -1.30 -23.89
C PHE A 79 1.03 -2.81 -24.01
N ASN A 80 1.16 -3.49 -22.86
CA ASN A 80 1.27 -4.95 -22.72
C ASN A 80 2.58 -5.64 -23.12
N PRO A 81 3.66 -5.04 -23.67
CA PRO A 81 4.88 -5.78 -23.91
C PRO A 81 5.59 -6.11 -22.59
N PRO A 82 6.25 -7.26 -22.51
CA PRO A 82 7.17 -7.56 -21.42
C PRO A 82 8.42 -6.67 -21.56
N VAL A 83 8.85 -6.10 -20.45
CA VAL A 83 10.05 -5.27 -20.35
C VAL A 83 10.98 -5.84 -19.28
N LYS A 84 12.29 -5.65 -19.47
CA LYS A 84 13.31 -6.06 -18.51
C LYS A 84 13.83 -4.86 -17.72
N ALA A 85 14.33 -5.11 -16.53
CA ALA A 85 15.02 -4.11 -15.74
C ALA A 85 16.19 -3.51 -16.54
N GLY A 86 16.29 -2.17 -16.58
CA GLY A 86 17.26 -1.44 -17.39
C GLY A 86 16.91 -1.28 -18.86
N GLN A 87 15.85 -1.89 -19.37
CA GLN A 87 15.40 -1.70 -20.75
C GLN A 87 14.83 -0.29 -20.93
N ILE A 88 15.28 0.43 -21.94
CA ILE A 88 14.77 1.76 -22.29
C ILE A 88 13.38 1.61 -22.88
N ILE A 89 12.41 2.30 -22.30
CA ILE A 89 11.00 2.28 -22.69
C ILE A 89 10.56 3.56 -23.40
N ALA A 90 11.22 4.68 -23.11
CA ALA A 90 11.02 5.94 -23.81
C ALA A 90 12.29 6.79 -23.78
N ARG A 91 12.38 7.79 -24.66
CA ARG A 91 13.49 8.74 -24.71
C ARG A 91 12.96 10.15 -24.83
N LEU A 92 13.49 11.03 -24.00
CA LEU A 92 13.33 12.49 -24.16
C LEU A 92 14.32 13.00 -25.22
N ASP A 93 14.03 14.15 -25.84
CA ASP A 93 14.97 14.81 -26.75
C ASP A 93 16.28 15.14 -26.05
N PRO A 94 17.40 14.48 -26.40
CA PRO A 94 18.68 14.66 -25.73
C PRO A 94 19.46 15.88 -26.23
N ALA A 95 19.03 16.55 -27.31
CA ALA A 95 19.86 17.55 -28.02
C ALA A 95 20.36 18.68 -27.10
N SER A 96 19.47 19.26 -26.29
CA SER A 96 19.83 20.32 -25.36
C SER A 96 20.77 19.83 -24.23
N TYR A 97 20.57 18.61 -23.76
CA TYR A 97 21.39 17.99 -22.70
C TYR A 97 22.76 17.59 -23.24
N ALA A 98 22.84 17.02 -24.45
CA ALA A 98 24.10 16.71 -25.13
C ALA A 98 24.96 17.99 -25.31
N THR A 99 24.35 19.08 -25.77
CA THR A 99 25.06 20.37 -25.91
C THR A 99 25.63 20.87 -24.57
N ARG A 100 24.90 20.71 -23.47
CA ARG A 100 25.37 21.06 -22.11
C ARG A 100 26.53 20.18 -21.65
N VAL A 101 26.51 18.90 -21.99
CA VAL A 101 27.62 17.98 -21.72
C VAL A 101 28.86 18.40 -22.51
N ASP A 102 28.72 18.74 -23.78
CA ASP A 102 29.86 19.18 -24.61
C ASP A 102 30.44 20.51 -24.14
N ALA A 103 29.61 21.46 -23.72
CA ALA A 103 30.06 22.69 -23.09
C ALA A 103 30.86 22.41 -21.80
N ALA A 104 30.37 21.51 -20.93
CA ALA A 104 31.05 21.14 -19.69
C ALA A 104 32.38 20.39 -19.95
N LYS A 105 32.47 19.58 -21.02
CA LYS A 105 33.72 18.94 -21.47
C LYS A 105 34.73 20.00 -21.89
N ALA A 106 34.30 21.01 -22.69
CA ALA A 106 35.17 22.12 -23.10
C ALA A 106 35.69 22.92 -21.90
N GLU A 107 34.83 23.24 -20.91
CA GLU A 107 35.23 23.92 -19.69
C GLU A 107 36.26 23.12 -18.88
N LEU A 108 36.10 21.78 -18.82
CA LEU A 108 37.06 20.89 -18.17
C LEU A 108 38.42 20.91 -18.91
N ALA A 109 38.39 20.91 -20.24
CA ALA A 109 39.60 21.01 -21.06
C ALA A 109 40.37 22.34 -20.82
N VAL A 110 39.64 23.44 -20.72
CA VAL A 110 40.23 24.76 -20.35
C VAL A 110 40.87 24.72 -18.95
N ALA A 111 40.21 24.08 -17.98
CA ALA A 111 40.78 23.95 -16.64
C ALA A 111 42.05 23.07 -16.65
N HIS A 112 42.10 22.00 -17.42
CA HIS A 112 43.33 21.20 -17.62
C HIS A 112 44.47 21.99 -18.29
N ALA A 113 44.15 22.78 -19.28
CA ALA A 113 45.14 23.68 -19.90
C ALA A 113 45.69 24.70 -18.89
N GLY A 114 44.81 25.23 -18.01
CA GLY A 114 45.24 26.09 -16.92
C GLY A 114 46.24 25.41 -15.96
N VAL A 115 46.03 24.14 -15.62
CA VAL A 115 46.98 23.36 -14.82
C VAL A 115 48.32 23.20 -15.54
N ALA A 116 48.31 22.94 -16.85
CA ALA A 116 49.52 22.81 -17.65
C ALA A 116 50.36 24.10 -17.66
N VAL A 117 49.71 25.28 -17.76
CA VAL A 117 50.39 26.58 -17.66
C VAL A 117 51.03 26.75 -16.27
N GLN A 118 50.30 26.43 -15.18
CA GLN A 118 50.85 26.54 -13.82
C GLN A 118 52.03 25.58 -13.58
N MET A 119 51.99 24.40 -14.20
CA MET A 119 53.09 23.41 -14.16
C MET A 119 54.32 23.95 -14.90
N ALA A 120 54.17 24.50 -16.10
CA ALA A 120 55.27 25.07 -16.87
C ALA A 120 55.93 26.25 -16.11
N THR A 121 55.14 27.13 -15.51
CA THR A 121 55.66 28.23 -14.67
C THR A 121 56.39 27.69 -13.42
N LEU A 122 55.93 26.58 -12.85
CA LEU A 122 56.62 25.94 -11.72
C LEU A 122 57.99 25.39 -12.13
N GLU A 123 58.10 24.81 -13.33
CA GLU A 123 59.41 24.31 -13.86
C GLU A 123 60.36 25.46 -14.13
N GLU A 124 59.88 26.58 -14.69
CA GLU A 124 60.68 27.80 -14.86
C GLU A 124 61.23 28.28 -13.51
N LEU A 125 60.38 28.40 -12.48
CA LEU A 125 60.81 28.81 -11.13
C LEU A 125 61.71 27.82 -10.44
N LYS A 126 61.68 26.57 -10.80
CA LYS A 126 62.68 25.56 -10.30
C LYS A 126 64.04 25.80 -10.92
N ALA A 127 64.10 26.07 -12.24
CA ALA A 127 65.35 26.37 -12.90
C ALA A 127 65.98 27.69 -12.35
N ASP A 128 65.12 28.72 -12.10
CA ASP A 128 65.58 29.97 -11.44
C ASP A 128 66.17 29.70 -10.03
N ALA A 129 65.55 28.82 -9.25
CA ALA A 129 65.99 28.47 -7.91
C ALA A 129 67.33 27.70 -7.95
N GLU A 130 67.50 26.78 -8.91
CA GLU A 130 68.76 26.07 -9.14
C GLU A 130 69.90 27.05 -9.51
N GLY A 131 69.65 28.02 -10.38
CA GLY A 131 70.60 29.08 -10.71
C GLY A 131 70.94 29.93 -9.48
N ALA A 132 69.96 30.27 -8.63
CA ALA A 132 70.23 31.06 -7.41
C ALA A 132 71.03 30.18 -6.34
N VAL A 133 70.82 28.87 -6.28
CA VAL A 133 71.61 27.98 -5.44
C VAL A 133 73.06 27.92 -5.91
N ALA A 134 73.29 27.81 -7.23
CA ALA A 134 74.66 27.83 -7.79
C ALA A 134 75.40 29.14 -7.47
N ALA A 135 74.71 30.27 -7.66
CA ALA A 135 75.30 31.60 -7.33
C ALA A 135 75.60 31.77 -5.83
N LEU A 136 74.75 31.24 -4.95
CA LEU A 136 75.00 31.22 -3.49
C LEU A 136 76.20 30.37 -3.15
N ARG A 137 76.35 29.15 -3.73
CA ARG A 137 77.50 28.31 -3.54
C ARG A 137 78.83 28.97 -3.98
N ASP A 138 78.83 29.62 -5.15
CA ASP A 138 80.00 30.38 -5.63
C ASP A 138 80.38 31.46 -4.69
N ALA A 139 79.43 32.28 -4.20
CA ALA A 139 79.67 33.38 -3.25
C ALA A 139 80.20 32.80 -1.88
N GLU A 140 79.66 31.64 -1.41
CA GLU A 140 80.17 30.98 -0.18
C GLU A 140 81.63 30.48 -0.34
N GLN A 141 81.98 29.88 -1.49
CA GLN A 141 83.34 29.43 -1.78
C GLN A 141 84.31 30.58 -1.89
N GLU A 142 83.92 31.70 -2.55
CA GLU A 142 84.73 32.89 -2.67
C GLU A 142 84.99 33.52 -1.29
N LEU A 143 83.94 33.63 -0.45
CA LEU A 143 84.08 34.11 0.93
C LEU A 143 85.04 33.26 1.76
N GLN A 144 84.94 31.89 1.67
CA GLN A 144 85.86 30.97 2.34
C GLN A 144 87.32 31.25 1.87
N ARG A 145 87.55 31.44 0.58
CA ARG A 145 88.85 31.73 0.01
C ARG A 145 89.39 33.03 0.56
N VAL A 146 88.61 34.11 0.53
CA VAL A 146 88.99 35.43 1.05
C VAL A 146 89.30 35.39 2.57
N MET A 147 88.50 34.66 3.36
CA MET A 147 88.71 34.44 4.80
C MET A 147 90.09 33.75 5.06
N ALA A 148 90.37 32.65 4.30
CA ALA A 148 91.65 31.94 4.42
C ALA A 148 92.88 32.83 4.04
N LEU A 149 92.72 33.76 3.11
CA LEU A 149 93.78 34.76 2.78
C LEU A 149 93.90 35.87 3.84
N TYR A 150 92.80 36.28 4.46
CA TYR A 150 92.76 37.22 5.57
C TYR A 150 93.52 36.69 6.80
N ASP A 151 93.25 35.42 7.16
CA ASP A 151 93.95 34.76 8.26
C ASP A 151 95.46 34.69 8.05
N LYS A 152 95.92 34.65 6.77
CA LYS A 152 97.35 34.73 6.39
C LYS A 152 97.85 36.18 6.24
N ARG A 153 97.04 37.19 6.55
CA ARG A 153 97.31 38.65 6.45
C ARG A 153 97.65 39.11 5.03
N VAL A 154 97.15 38.46 3.99
CA VAL A 154 97.39 38.78 2.58
C VAL A 154 96.42 39.83 2.04
N VAL A 155 95.17 39.88 2.61
CA VAL A 155 94.13 40.83 2.16
C VAL A 155 93.64 41.69 3.31
N ALA A 156 92.99 42.86 2.99
CA ALA A 156 92.41 43.75 3.95
C ALA A 156 91.00 43.29 4.45
N GLN A 157 90.61 43.71 5.68
CA GLN A 157 89.28 43.44 6.27
C GLN A 157 88.11 43.81 5.33
N SER A 158 88.26 44.94 4.58
CA SER A 158 87.28 45.42 3.62
C SER A 158 86.91 44.39 2.54
N ASN A 159 87.85 43.46 2.19
CA ASN A 159 87.61 42.42 1.23
C ASN A 159 86.70 41.29 1.85
N VAL A 160 86.89 40.99 3.15
CA VAL A 160 86.04 40.08 3.89
C VAL A 160 84.60 40.62 4.00
N ASP A 161 84.49 41.93 4.38
CA ASP A 161 83.21 42.61 4.50
C ASP A 161 82.42 42.62 3.17
N ARG A 162 83.16 42.81 2.06
CA ARG A 162 82.61 42.74 0.71
C ARG A 162 82.16 41.34 0.38
N GLY A 163 82.95 40.30 0.70
CA GLY A 163 82.62 38.90 0.51
C GLY A 163 81.35 38.49 1.30
N LEU A 164 81.26 38.94 2.55
CA LEU A 164 80.03 38.73 3.39
C LEU A 164 78.81 39.40 2.73
N SER A 165 78.91 40.60 2.28
CA SER A 165 77.82 41.35 1.60
C SER A 165 77.31 40.59 0.35
N VAL A 166 78.27 40.09 -0.50
CA VAL A 166 77.93 39.31 -1.71
C VAL A 166 77.23 38.01 -1.38
N ARG A 167 77.78 37.29 -0.41
CA ARG A 167 77.13 35.98 0.09
C ARG A 167 75.71 36.28 0.62
N ASP A 168 75.50 37.35 1.44
CA ASP A 168 74.22 37.65 2.03
C ASP A 168 73.18 38.06 0.96
N GLN A 169 73.63 38.82 -0.07
CA GLN A 169 72.84 39.15 -1.23
C GLN A 169 72.41 37.89 -2.01
N ALA A 170 73.37 36.97 -2.27
CA ALA A 170 73.03 35.66 -2.96
C ALA A 170 72.08 34.82 -2.14
N ARG A 171 72.25 34.75 -0.81
CA ARG A 171 71.39 34.08 0.12
C ARG A 171 69.95 34.62 0.12
N ALA A 172 69.83 35.97 0.18
CA ALA A 172 68.54 36.62 0.12
C ALA A 172 67.81 36.37 -1.22
N ARG A 173 68.60 36.38 -2.34
CA ARG A 173 68.06 36.08 -3.68
C ARG A 173 67.54 34.61 -3.76
N HIS A 174 68.33 33.66 -3.24
CA HIS A 174 67.87 32.25 -3.18
C HIS A 174 66.62 32.09 -2.31
N ALA A 175 66.54 32.71 -1.13
CA ALA A 175 65.32 32.71 -0.30
C ALA A 175 64.14 33.28 -1.01
N ALA A 176 64.29 34.37 -1.79
CA ALA A 176 63.19 34.94 -2.59
C ALA A 176 62.71 34.01 -3.70
N THR A 177 63.60 33.28 -4.40
CA THR A 177 63.19 32.31 -5.42
C THR A 177 62.44 31.12 -4.81
N LEU A 178 62.84 30.58 -3.65
CA LEU A 178 62.10 29.56 -2.91
C LEU A 178 60.71 30.05 -2.50
N ALA A 179 60.56 31.29 -2.03
CA ALA A 179 59.26 31.86 -1.68
C ALA A 179 58.32 31.94 -2.91
N ARG A 180 58.86 32.35 -4.08
CA ARG A 180 58.11 32.38 -5.35
C ARG A 180 57.70 30.98 -5.77
N GLN A 181 58.59 29.99 -5.68
CA GLN A 181 58.28 28.58 -5.97
C GLN A 181 57.18 28.04 -5.05
N LYS A 182 57.21 28.35 -3.74
CA LYS A 182 56.15 27.96 -2.79
C LYS A 182 54.83 28.60 -3.15
N LYS A 183 54.79 29.87 -3.53
CA LYS A 183 53.57 30.56 -4.02
C LYS A 183 53.04 29.86 -5.27
N GLN A 184 53.90 29.51 -6.23
CA GLN A 184 53.49 28.85 -7.46
C GLN A 184 52.90 27.44 -7.21
N LYS A 185 53.48 26.68 -6.26
CA LYS A 185 52.90 25.40 -5.83
C LYS A 185 51.48 25.55 -5.28
N ALA A 186 51.22 26.61 -4.51
CA ALA A 186 49.88 26.90 -4.02
C ALA A 186 48.90 27.27 -5.17
N GLN A 187 49.35 27.99 -6.17
CA GLN A 187 48.58 28.30 -7.37
C GLN A 187 48.26 27.05 -8.19
N LEU A 188 49.19 26.11 -8.31
CA LEU A 188 49.01 24.82 -8.96
C LEU A 188 47.97 23.99 -8.22
N LEU A 189 47.99 23.94 -6.88
CA LEU A 189 46.98 23.29 -6.09
C LEU A 189 45.57 23.88 -6.32
N ASN A 190 45.48 25.22 -6.40
CA ASN A 190 44.21 25.90 -6.72
C ASN A 190 43.71 25.49 -8.13
N ALA A 191 44.61 25.53 -9.14
CA ALA A 191 44.22 25.09 -10.49
C ALA A 191 43.74 23.63 -10.54
N ASN A 192 44.38 22.71 -9.81
CA ASN A 192 43.94 21.33 -9.68
C ASN A 192 42.57 21.25 -9.00
N ALA A 193 42.31 22.04 -7.97
CA ALA A 193 40.98 22.09 -7.32
C ALA A 193 39.89 22.55 -8.31
N GLN A 194 40.20 23.53 -9.19
CA GLN A 194 39.27 23.96 -10.23
C GLN A 194 38.95 22.83 -11.24
N VAL A 195 39.93 22.01 -11.62
CA VAL A 195 39.70 20.81 -12.44
C VAL A 195 38.70 19.86 -11.77
N LEU A 196 38.83 19.63 -10.46
CA LEU A 196 37.88 18.77 -9.72
C LEU A 196 36.45 19.34 -9.74
N VAL A 197 36.31 20.67 -9.59
CA VAL A 197 35.01 21.34 -9.69
C VAL A 197 34.40 21.13 -11.08
N ARG A 198 35.16 21.40 -12.15
CA ARG A 198 34.67 21.24 -13.54
C ARG A 198 34.36 19.79 -13.86
N LYS A 199 35.13 18.83 -13.33
CA LYS A 199 34.84 17.40 -13.46
C LYS A 199 33.54 17.01 -12.77
N ALA A 200 33.25 17.58 -11.61
CA ALA A 200 31.96 17.34 -10.92
C ALA A 200 30.79 17.92 -11.73
N THR A 201 30.93 19.13 -12.28
CA THR A 201 29.92 19.75 -13.17
C THR A 201 29.69 18.89 -14.41
N LEU A 202 30.75 18.39 -15.05
CA LEU A 202 30.60 17.50 -16.20
C LEU A 202 29.81 16.23 -15.83
N LYS A 203 30.11 15.61 -14.69
CA LYS A 203 29.39 14.43 -14.23
C LYS A 203 27.90 14.72 -13.98
N GLU A 204 27.58 15.88 -13.42
CA GLU A 204 26.18 16.33 -13.25
C GLU A 204 25.46 16.42 -14.60
N ARG A 205 26.08 17.05 -15.60
CA ARG A 205 25.49 17.17 -16.95
C ARG A 205 25.34 15.82 -17.67
N GLN A 206 26.28 14.90 -17.42
CA GLN A 206 26.17 13.52 -17.92
C GLN A 206 24.99 12.79 -17.29
N LEU A 207 24.79 12.90 -15.97
CA LEU A 207 23.62 12.32 -15.30
C LEU A 207 22.31 12.90 -15.83
N ASP A 208 22.25 14.19 -16.14
CA ASP A 208 21.07 14.80 -16.73
C ASP A 208 20.82 14.24 -18.16
N LEU A 209 21.87 14.02 -18.95
CA LEU A 209 21.77 13.38 -20.25
C LEU A 209 21.32 11.92 -20.12
N ASP A 210 21.85 11.16 -19.18
CA ASP A 210 21.45 9.77 -18.93
C ASP A 210 19.98 9.68 -18.52
N ARG A 211 19.46 10.68 -17.78
CA ARG A 211 18.05 10.76 -17.39
C ARG A 211 17.10 11.04 -18.57
N THR A 212 17.62 11.39 -19.74
CA THR A 212 16.79 11.46 -20.97
C THR A 212 16.35 10.09 -21.44
N PHE A 213 17.04 9.01 -21.03
CA PHE A 213 16.67 7.64 -21.29
C PHE A 213 15.81 7.12 -20.14
N ILE A 214 14.53 6.92 -20.39
CA ILE A 214 13.58 6.41 -19.41
C ILE A 214 13.61 4.89 -19.51
N ALA A 215 14.11 4.23 -18.45
CA ALA A 215 14.25 2.78 -18.41
C ALA A 215 13.31 2.18 -17.35
N SER A 216 12.91 0.92 -17.58
CA SER A 216 12.16 0.14 -16.58
C SER A 216 13.06 -0.18 -15.38
N PRO A 217 12.62 0.07 -14.15
CA PRO A 217 13.37 -0.29 -12.95
C PRO A 217 13.25 -1.77 -12.57
N ILE A 218 12.25 -2.49 -13.11
CA ILE A 218 11.95 -3.89 -12.81
C ILE A 218 11.65 -4.69 -14.06
N ASP A 219 11.73 -6.01 -13.96
CA ASP A 219 11.16 -6.93 -14.96
C ASP A 219 9.63 -6.94 -14.79
N GLY A 220 8.88 -6.88 -15.89
CA GLY A 220 7.43 -6.87 -15.79
C GLY A 220 6.74 -6.57 -17.12
N VAL A 221 5.47 -6.18 -17.04
CA VAL A 221 4.62 -5.84 -18.17
C VAL A 221 4.13 -4.40 -18.02
N VAL A 222 4.15 -3.62 -19.09
CA VAL A 222 3.62 -2.25 -19.10
C VAL A 222 2.09 -2.32 -19.06
N THR A 223 1.50 -1.91 -17.95
CA THR A 223 0.04 -1.91 -17.73
C THR A 223 -0.61 -0.58 -18.03
N GLY A 224 0.17 0.51 -18.00
CA GLY A 224 -0.35 1.85 -18.28
C GLY A 224 0.70 2.71 -18.95
N ARG A 225 0.26 3.56 -19.90
CA ARG A 225 1.02 4.57 -20.58
C ARG A 225 0.24 5.87 -20.55
N ASN A 226 0.81 6.87 -19.88
CA ASN A 226 0.16 8.18 -19.68
C ASN A 226 0.86 9.30 -20.47
N VAL A 227 1.61 8.94 -21.49
CA VAL A 227 2.38 9.88 -22.32
C VAL A 227 2.34 9.49 -23.78
N ASP A 228 2.36 10.47 -24.67
CA ASP A 228 2.37 10.28 -26.12
C ASP A 228 3.66 10.79 -26.76
N LEU A 229 3.97 10.24 -27.95
CA LEU A 229 5.10 10.70 -28.77
C LEU A 229 4.93 12.19 -29.11
N GLY A 230 5.99 12.97 -28.94
CA GLY A 230 5.96 14.43 -29.15
C GLY A 230 5.37 15.23 -27.98
N GLN A 231 4.84 14.60 -26.95
CA GLN A 231 4.32 15.28 -25.76
C GLN A 231 5.48 15.88 -24.95
N THR A 232 5.26 17.09 -24.43
CA THR A 232 6.23 17.74 -23.52
C THR A 232 5.91 17.34 -22.08
N VAL A 233 6.93 16.88 -21.37
CA VAL A 233 6.88 16.49 -19.97
C VAL A 233 7.59 17.57 -19.14
N ALA A 234 6.92 18.08 -18.10
CA ALA A 234 7.47 19.04 -17.15
C ALA A 234 7.63 18.40 -15.77
N ALA A 235 8.86 18.26 -15.32
CA ALA A 235 9.20 17.63 -14.03
C ALA A 235 9.42 18.65 -12.89
N SER A 236 8.99 19.90 -13.04
CA SER A 236 9.36 21.01 -12.14
C SER A 236 8.61 21.05 -10.80
N LEU A 237 7.38 20.52 -10.74
CA LEU A 237 6.53 20.56 -9.52
C LEU A 237 6.19 19.16 -9.01
N GLN A 238 5.86 18.25 -9.91
CA GLN A 238 5.60 16.84 -9.60
C GLN A 238 6.16 16.02 -10.75
N ALA A 239 6.82 14.92 -10.44
CA ALA A 239 7.25 13.97 -11.48
C ALA A 239 6.01 13.31 -12.09
N PRO A 240 5.66 13.59 -13.36
CA PRO A 240 4.50 12.97 -13.97
C PRO A 240 4.78 11.47 -14.17
N VAL A 241 3.78 10.65 -13.88
CA VAL A 241 3.83 9.22 -14.16
C VAL A 241 3.67 9.02 -15.66
N LEU A 242 4.68 8.44 -16.28
CA LEU A 242 4.69 8.16 -17.73
C LEU A 242 4.23 6.74 -18.04
N PHE A 243 4.73 5.77 -17.27
CA PHE A 243 4.40 4.36 -17.42
C PHE A 243 4.08 3.74 -16.06
N SER A 244 3.16 2.79 -16.06
CA SER A 244 2.90 1.89 -14.94
C SER A 244 3.34 0.49 -15.34
N ILE A 245 4.25 -0.11 -14.59
CA ILE A 245 4.82 -1.43 -14.86
C ILE A 245 4.41 -2.35 -13.73
N ALA A 246 3.67 -3.41 -14.07
CA ALA A 246 3.39 -4.51 -13.17
C ALA A 246 4.52 -5.52 -13.23
N GLY A 247 4.99 -5.99 -12.09
CA GLY A 247 5.99 -7.04 -12.02
C GLY A 247 5.46 -8.38 -12.54
N ASP A 248 5.50 -9.40 -11.70
CA ASP A 248 5.00 -10.72 -12.06
C ASP A 248 3.46 -10.73 -12.04
N LEU A 249 2.85 -11.04 -13.20
CA LEU A 249 1.40 -11.26 -13.34
C LEU A 249 0.98 -12.71 -13.01
N GLY A 250 1.93 -13.62 -12.82
CA GLY A 250 1.67 -14.99 -12.39
C GLY A 250 1.26 -15.08 -10.92
N HIS A 251 1.66 -14.11 -10.12
CA HIS A 251 1.28 -13.98 -8.72
C HIS A 251 0.54 -12.65 -8.52
N MET A 252 -0.72 -12.76 -8.16
CA MET A 252 -1.59 -11.61 -7.93
C MET A 252 -1.97 -11.51 -6.46
N GLN A 253 -2.35 -10.33 -6.03
CA GLN A 253 -2.95 -10.11 -4.72
C GLN A 253 -4.31 -9.45 -4.89
N LEU A 254 -5.24 -9.80 -4.00
CA LEU A 254 -6.51 -9.11 -3.89
C LEU A 254 -6.44 -8.19 -2.68
N GLU A 255 -6.75 -6.93 -2.88
CA GLU A 255 -6.99 -5.98 -1.80
C GLU A 255 -8.48 -6.03 -1.49
N VAL A 256 -8.81 -6.71 -0.40
CA VAL A 256 -10.18 -7.00 0.01
C VAL A 256 -10.56 -6.05 1.14
N SER A 257 -11.69 -5.34 0.99
CA SER A 257 -12.19 -4.42 2.03
C SER A 257 -13.16 -5.16 2.93
N VAL A 258 -12.81 -5.33 4.19
CA VAL A 258 -13.60 -6.04 5.21
C VAL A 258 -14.10 -5.04 6.25
N ASP A 259 -15.36 -5.15 6.64
CA ASP A 259 -15.96 -4.30 7.66
C ASP A 259 -15.37 -4.56 9.05
N GLU A 260 -15.35 -3.54 9.91
CA GLU A 260 -14.86 -3.63 11.28
C GLU A 260 -15.57 -4.75 12.09
N ALA A 261 -16.85 -4.98 11.81
CA ALA A 261 -17.63 -6.02 12.50
C ALA A 261 -17.11 -7.45 12.24
N ASP A 262 -16.52 -7.71 11.08
CA ASP A 262 -16.11 -9.04 10.62
C ASP A 262 -14.60 -9.30 10.76
N ILE A 263 -13.78 -8.23 10.82
CA ILE A 263 -12.32 -8.34 10.81
C ILE A 263 -11.76 -9.17 11.97
N GLY A 264 -12.43 -9.14 13.14
CA GLY A 264 -12.03 -9.89 14.32
C GLY A 264 -12.09 -11.42 14.15
N SER A 265 -12.80 -11.92 13.12
CA SER A 265 -12.92 -13.34 12.81
C SER A 265 -11.93 -13.82 11.74
N ILE A 266 -11.19 -12.91 11.11
CA ILE A 266 -10.24 -13.21 10.04
C ILE A 266 -8.84 -13.37 10.61
N VAL A 267 -8.14 -14.43 10.18
CA VAL A 267 -6.77 -14.75 10.60
C VAL A 267 -5.93 -15.03 9.33
N GLU A 268 -4.63 -14.82 9.43
CA GLU A 268 -3.68 -15.18 8.36
C GLU A 268 -3.76 -16.68 8.01
N GLU A 269 -3.41 -17.05 6.80
CA GLU A 269 -3.45 -18.41 6.24
C GLU A 269 -4.88 -19.01 6.03
N GLN A 270 -5.94 -18.26 6.32
CA GLN A 270 -7.29 -18.72 6.01
C GLN A 270 -7.50 -18.88 4.51
N LYS A 271 -8.25 -19.93 4.14
CA LYS A 271 -8.62 -20.20 2.75
C LYS A 271 -9.66 -19.19 2.27
N VAL A 272 -9.44 -18.72 1.07
CA VAL A 272 -10.31 -17.76 0.39
C VAL A 272 -10.74 -18.35 -0.93
N ASN A 273 -12.04 -18.30 -1.21
CA ASN A 273 -12.58 -18.57 -2.53
C ASN A 273 -13.06 -17.24 -3.12
N PHE A 274 -12.78 -17.00 -4.38
CA PHE A 274 -13.27 -15.79 -5.02
C PHE A 274 -13.64 -16.03 -6.47
N THR A 275 -14.48 -15.15 -6.98
CA THR A 275 -14.85 -15.06 -8.39
C THR A 275 -14.60 -13.63 -8.86
N VAL A 276 -14.20 -13.46 -10.10
CA VAL A 276 -14.08 -12.13 -10.70
C VAL A 276 -15.25 -11.88 -11.64
N ASP A 277 -15.69 -10.64 -11.77
CA ASP A 277 -16.87 -10.30 -12.57
C ASP A 277 -16.71 -10.70 -14.04
N ALA A 278 -15.45 -10.74 -14.54
CA ALA A 278 -15.15 -11.20 -15.89
C ALA A 278 -15.33 -12.72 -16.07
N PHE A 279 -15.23 -13.52 -14.99
CA PHE A 279 -15.31 -15.00 -15.02
C PHE A 279 -16.19 -15.51 -13.88
N THR A 280 -17.49 -15.21 -13.91
CA THR A 280 -18.46 -15.54 -12.86
C THR A 280 -18.64 -17.03 -12.62
N GLN A 281 -18.38 -17.88 -13.61
CA GLN A 281 -18.50 -19.34 -13.49
C GLN A 281 -17.22 -20.02 -13.01
N ARG A 282 -16.08 -19.31 -13.01
CA ARG A 282 -14.78 -19.83 -12.56
C ARG A 282 -14.48 -19.39 -11.13
N ARG A 283 -14.26 -20.35 -10.25
CA ARG A 283 -13.82 -20.10 -8.88
C ARG A 283 -12.31 -20.15 -8.82
N PHE A 284 -11.75 -19.15 -8.21
CA PHE A 284 -10.32 -19.06 -7.90
C PHE A 284 -10.13 -19.31 -6.40
N ALA A 285 -8.98 -19.86 -6.06
CA ALA A 285 -8.61 -20.09 -4.67
C ALA A 285 -7.46 -19.14 -4.30
N GLY A 286 -7.47 -18.69 -3.07
CA GLY A 286 -6.42 -17.87 -2.48
C GLY A 286 -6.24 -18.14 -1.00
N LYS A 287 -5.30 -17.43 -0.38
CA LYS A 287 -5.07 -17.45 1.05
C LYS A 287 -4.90 -16.04 1.58
N VAL A 288 -5.40 -15.81 2.79
CA VAL A 288 -5.11 -14.56 3.50
C VAL A 288 -3.62 -14.50 3.81
N LEU A 289 -2.94 -13.51 3.25
CA LEU A 289 -1.51 -13.28 3.47
C LEU A 289 -1.27 -12.37 4.66
N GLN A 290 -2.05 -11.29 4.75
CA GLN A 290 -1.84 -10.24 5.74
C GLN A 290 -3.12 -9.43 5.95
N ILE A 291 -3.30 -8.94 7.17
CA ILE A 291 -4.34 -7.96 7.52
C ILE A 291 -3.66 -6.62 7.78
N ARG A 292 -3.99 -5.59 6.99
CA ARG A 292 -3.46 -4.23 7.21
C ARG A 292 -4.13 -3.62 8.44
N LYS A 293 -3.33 -3.19 9.41
CA LYS A 293 -3.84 -2.65 10.69
C LYS A 293 -4.35 -1.20 10.59
N ALA A 294 -4.02 -0.49 9.51
CA ALA A 294 -4.53 0.85 9.27
C ALA A 294 -5.94 0.76 8.69
N PRO A 295 -6.96 1.34 9.35
CA PRO A 295 -8.30 1.39 8.80
C PRO A 295 -8.38 2.38 7.65
N THR A 296 -9.34 2.16 6.76
CA THR A 296 -9.76 3.10 5.73
C THR A 296 -11.20 3.50 6.03
N GLU A 297 -11.45 4.78 6.21
CA GLU A 297 -12.79 5.31 6.44
C GLU A 297 -13.31 5.93 5.14
N VAL A 298 -14.44 5.41 4.65
CA VAL A 298 -15.15 5.94 3.48
C VAL A 298 -16.60 6.13 3.84
N ALA A 299 -17.10 7.35 3.72
CA ALA A 299 -18.50 7.70 4.03
C ALA A 299 -18.94 7.24 5.45
N ASN A 300 -18.10 7.43 6.47
CA ASN A 300 -18.33 7.01 7.85
C ASN A 300 -18.40 5.49 8.08
N VAL A 301 -17.97 4.68 7.12
CA VAL A 301 -17.82 3.23 7.28
C VAL A 301 -16.34 2.92 7.43
N VAL A 302 -15.99 2.26 8.54
CA VAL A 302 -14.63 1.83 8.82
C VAL A 302 -14.41 0.44 8.24
N THR A 303 -13.43 0.33 7.36
CA THR A 303 -13.03 -0.94 6.74
C THR A 303 -11.54 -1.20 6.91
N TYR A 304 -11.18 -2.46 6.96
CA TYR A 304 -9.79 -2.92 7.00
C TYR A 304 -9.43 -3.64 5.71
N THR A 305 -8.23 -3.38 5.20
CA THR A 305 -7.76 -4.05 3.99
C THR A 305 -7.11 -5.38 4.34
N VAL A 306 -7.67 -6.46 3.82
CA VAL A 306 -7.11 -7.81 3.89
C VAL A 306 -6.44 -8.14 2.56
N ILE A 307 -5.17 -8.54 2.60
CA ILE A 307 -4.43 -8.95 1.42
C ILE A 307 -4.56 -10.46 1.26
N VAL A 308 -5.08 -10.87 0.13
CA VAL A 308 -5.23 -12.28 -0.24
C VAL A 308 -4.30 -12.57 -1.40
N GLN A 309 -3.43 -13.56 -1.25
CA GLN A 309 -2.58 -14.05 -2.32
C GLN A 309 -3.37 -15.00 -3.23
N ALA A 310 -3.23 -14.82 -4.53
CA ALA A 310 -3.87 -15.64 -5.55
C ALA A 310 -2.87 -15.98 -6.66
N ASP A 311 -2.79 -17.24 -7.01
CA ASP A 311 -1.97 -17.70 -8.13
C ASP A 311 -2.73 -17.51 -9.45
N ASN A 312 -2.02 -17.06 -10.48
CA ASN A 312 -2.57 -16.74 -11.79
C ASN A 312 -1.75 -17.38 -12.93
N PRO A 313 -1.61 -18.71 -12.95
CA PRO A 313 -0.76 -19.40 -13.93
C PRO A 313 -1.25 -19.19 -15.37
N ASP A 314 -2.54 -19.04 -15.57
CA ASP A 314 -3.17 -18.84 -16.89
C ASP A 314 -3.22 -17.36 -17.32
N HIS A 315 -2.70 -16.42 -16.50
CA HIS A 315 -2.74 -14.96 -16.73
C HIS A 315 -4.15 -14.40 -17.00
N LEU A 316 -5.20 -15.07 -16.46
CA LEU A 316 -6.61 -14.65 -16.62
C LEU A 316 -6.99 -13.50 -15.70
N LEU A 317 -6.36 -13.42 -14.52
CA LEU A 317 -6.56 -12.31 -13.59
C LEU A 317 -5.75 -11.12 -14.08
N LEU A 318 -6.46 -10.05 -14.44
CA LEU A 318 -5.85 -8.79 -14.88
C LEU A 318 -5.90 -7.75 -13.75
N PRO A 319 -4.90 -6.88 -13.67
CA PRO A 319 -4.90 -5.75 -12.73
C PRO A 319 -6.16 -4.90 -12.86
N GLY A 320 -6.78 -4.54 -11.73
CA GLY A 320 -7.97 -3.70 -11.69
C GLY A 320 -9.31 -4.45 -11.72
N MET A 321 -9.32 -5.77 -11.96
CA MET A 321 -10.56 -6.55 -11.88
C MET A 321 -11.17 -6.50 -10.49
N THR A 322 -12.51 -6.43 -10.43
CA THR A 322 -13.27 -6.58 -9.19
C THR A 322 -13.52 -8.06 -8.93
N ALA A 323 -13.32 -8.46 -7.69
CA ALA A 323 -13.54 -9.81 -7.22
C ALA A 323 -14.59 -9.84 -6.09
N ASN A 324 -15.47 -10.83 -6.14
CA ASN A 324 -16.36 -11.20 -5.04
C ASN A 324 -15.66 -12.28 -4.23
N VAL A 325 -15.38 -12.03 -2.97
CA VAL A 325 -14.45 -12.79 -2.14
C VAL A 325 -15.17 -13.38 -0.94
N ASP A 326 -15.05 -14.69 -0.75
CA ASP A 326 -15.57 -15.45 0.38
C ASP A 326 -14.39 -15.94 1.24
N ILE A 327 -14.14 -15.29 2.38
CA ILE A 327 -13.10 -15.68 3.34
C ILE A 327 -13.70 -16.73 4.28
N ILE A 328 -13.14 -17.93 4.31
CA ILE A 328 -13.64 -19.04 5.12
C ILE A 328 -13.14 -18.89 6.56
N ILE A 329 -14.03 -18.46 7.45
CA ILE A 329 -13.72 -18.25 8.88
C ILE A 329 -13.97 -19.49 9.72
N GLY A 330 -14.74 -20.45 9.22
CA GLY A 330 -15.00 -21.72 9.89
C GLY A 330 -15.49 -22.77 8.93
N ALA A 331 -15.04 -24.00 9.10
CA ALA A 331 -15.50 -25.14 8.34
C ALA A 331 -15.71 -26.34 9.27
N ARG A 332 -16.82 -27.05 9.09
CA ARG A 332 -17.09 -28.35 9.74
C ARG A 332 -17.46 -29.35 8.68
N THR A 333 -16.74 -30.44 8.64
CA THR A 333 -16.96 -31.51 7.67
C THR A 333 -17.85 -32.62 8.27
N ASN A 334 -18.64 -33.29 7.42
CA ASN A 334 -19.45 -34.44 7.76
C ASN A 334 -20.44 -34.20 8.92
N VAL A 335 -21.02 -33.01 9.02
CA VAL A 335 -22.06 -32.69 10.03
C VAL A 335 -23.47 -32.89 9.48
N LEU A 336 -24.44 -33.08 10.38
CA LEU A 336 -25.84 -33.15 10.00
C LEU A 336 -26.33 -31.75 9.58
N ARG A 337 -26.83 -31.65 8.36
CA ARG A 337 -27.35 -30.40 7.78
C ARG A 337 -28.87 -30.40 7.85
N VAL A 338 -29.41 -29.35 8.43
CA VAL A 338 -30.85 -29.10 8.51
C VAL A 338 -31.14 -27.85 7.67
N PRO A 339 -32.14 -27.87 6.78
CA PRO A 339 -32.53 -26.68 6.03
C PRO A 339 -32.92 -25.54 6.95
N GLU A 340 -32.52 -24.30 6.63
CA GLU A 340 -32.81 -23.12 7.42
C GLU A 340 -34.31 -22.91 7.66
N ALA A 341 -35.16 -23.27 6.68
CA ALA A 341 -36.60 -23.24 6.81
C ALA A 341 -37.13 -24.07 7.99
N ALA A 342 -36.41 -25.14 8.36
CA ALA A 342 -36.83 -25.98 9.51
C ALA A 342 -36.48 -25.29 10.85
N LEU A 343 -35.45 -24.44 10.92
CA LEU A 343 -35.12 -23.70 12.14
C LEU A 343 -36.08 -22.54 12.40
N ARG A 344 -36.66 -21.99 11.33
CA ARG A 344 -37.66 -20.90 11.41
C ARG A 344 -39.09 -21.43 11.54
N PHE A 345 -39.29 -22.77 11.48
CA PHE A 345 -40.61 -23.35 11.52
C PHE A 345 -41.21 -23.28 12.92
N LYS A 346 -42.38 -22.61 13.04
CA LYS A 346 -43.24 -22.60 14.22
C LYS A 346 -44.49 -23.39 13.91
N PRO A 347 -44.72 -24.60 14.53
CA PRO A 347 -45.92 -25.38 14.27
C PRO A 347 -47.16 -24.57 14.68
N LYS A 348 -48.13 -24.43 13.76
CA LYS A 348 -49.46 -23.96 14.07
C LYS A 348 -50.19 -25.10 14.78
N GLY A 349 -50.20 -25.13 16.11
CA GLY A 349 -51.00 -26.14 16.77
C GLY A 349 -50.53 -26.44 18.18
N LYS A 350 -51.35 -26.03 19.08
CA LYS A 350 -51.37 -26.06 20.55
C LYS A 350 -50.81 -24.80 21.18
N ASN A 351 -51.57 -23.72 21.00
CA ASN A 351 -51.61 -22.69 22.02
C ASN A 351 -52.11 -23.34 23.33
N LYS A 352 -51.17 -23.85 24.15
CA LYS A 352 -51.39 -23.69 25.58
C LYS A 352 -51.39 -22.21 25.80
N SER A 353 -52.54 -21.66 26.08
CA SER A 353 -52.74 -20.26 26.44
C SER A 353 -51.83 -19.89 27.61
N THR A 354 -50.66 -19.36 27.30
CA THR A 354 -50.07 -18.34 28.14
C THR A 354 -50.85 -17.09 27.78
N ALA A 355 -51.69 -16.69 28.67
CA ALA A 355 -52.58 -15.55 28.55
C ALA A 355 -51.87 -14.38 27.93
N SER A 356 -52.22 -14.09 26.67
CA SER A 356 -52.14 -12.77 26.12
C SER A 356 -53.09 -11.90 26.93
N VAL A 357 -52.59 -11.18 27.88
CA VAL A 357 -53.34 -10.10 28.51
C VAL A 357 -53.45 -8.99 27.47
N ALA A 358 -54.45 -9.12 26.63
CA ALA A 358 -54.90 -8.02 25.79
C ALA A 358 -55.31 -6.89 26.74
N ALA A 359 -54.66 -5.79 26.64
CA ALA A 359 -55.09 -4.51 27.18
C ALA A 359 -56.39 -4.13 26.51
N ALA A 360 -57.49 -4.41 27.15
CA ALA A 360 -58.77 -3.80 26.87
C ALA A 360 -59.50 -3.59 28.21
N GLY A 361 -59.55 -2.38 28.70
CA GLY A 361 -60.59 -1.90 29.59
C GLY A 361 -60.70 -2.60 30.98
N ALA A 362 -59.62 -2.68 31.72
CA ALA A 362 -59.71 -3.10 33.11
C ALA A 362 -60.10 -1.90 33.99
N SER A 363 -61.24 -2.01 34.70
CA SER A 363 -61.58 -1.05 35.74
C SER A 363 -60.49 -0.96 36.78
N PRO A 364 -60.30 0.21 37.44
CA PRO A 364 -59.24 0.41 38.49
C PRO A 364 -59.26 -0.66 39.60
N GLU A 365 -60.45 -1.24 39.89
CA GLU A 365 -60.57 -2.32 40.87
C GLU A 365 -59.97 -3.66 40.46
N ALA A 366 -60.06 -3.97 39.17
CA ALA A 366 -59.44 -5.25 38.65
C ALA A 366 -57.92 -5.14 38.56
N ALA A 367 -57.34 -3.97 38.39
CA ALA A 367 -55.90 -3.71 38.43
C ALA A 367 -55.37 -3.91 39.89
N ARG A 368 -56.05 -3.34 40.86
CA ARG A 368 -55.72 -3.49 42.31
C ARG A 368 -55.79 -4.94 42.76
N ALA A 369 -56.81 -5.70 42.39
CA ALA A 369 -56.92 -7.11 42.70
C ALA A 369 -55.77 -7.95 42.13
N ARG A 370 -55.24 -7.60 40.93
CA ARG A 370 -54.09 -8.30 40.32
C ARG A 370 -52.77 -7.98 41.05
N VAL A 371 -52.55 -6.72 41.47
CA VAL A 371 -51.35 -6.36 42.24
C VAL A 371 -51.33 -7.03 43.61
N ILE A 372 -52.46 -7.11 44.31
CA ILE A 372 -52.59 -7.81 45.58
C ILE A 372 -52.33 -9.34 45.39
N ALA A 373 -52.83 -9.97 44.34
CA ALA A 373 -52.58 -11.36 44.03
C ALA A 373 -51.06 -11.61 43.73
N LEU A 374 -50.42 -10.69 43.02
CA LEU A 374 -48.99 -10.75 42.68
C LEU A 374 -48.14 -10.66 43.96
N ILE A 375 -48.42 -9.69 44.84
CA ILE A 375 -47.72 -9.53 46.13
C ILE A 375 -47.86 -10.77 46.95
N LYS A 376 -49.07 -11.39 47.02
CA LYS A 376 -49.31 -12.61 47.76
C LYS A 376 -48.55 -13.84 47.21
N THR A 377 -48.38 -13.87 45.89
CA THR A 377 -47.62 -14.94 45.21
C THR A 377 -46.12 -14.76 45.46
N LEU A 378 -45.60 -13.54 45.39
CA LEU A 378 -44.20 -13.22 45.64
C LEU A 378 -43.85 -13.49 47.12
N THR A 379 -44.75 -13.13 48.07
CA THR A 379 -44.55 -13.41 49.50
C THR A 379 -44.43 -14.90 49.75
N LYS A 380 -45.24 -15.72 49.06
CA LYS A 380 -45.24 -17.19 49.20
C LYS A 380 -44.00 -17.84 48.53
N GLN A 381 -43.53 -17.33 47.39
CA GLN A 381 -42.40 -17.89 46.67
C GLN A 381 -41.05 -17.50 47.22
N LEU A 382 -40.95 -16.30 47.77
CA LEU A 382 -39.67 -15.73 48.26
C LEU A 382 -39.55 -15.78 49.77
N GLY A 383 -40.59 -16.21 50.52
CA GLY A 383 -40.58 -16.34 51.97
C GLY A 383 -40.37 -14.99 52.69
N LEU A 384 -40.94 -13.88 52.14
CA LEU A 384 -40.79 -12.57 52.67
C LEU A 384 -41.41 -12.38 54.06
N ASN A 385 -40.72 -11.72 54.97
CA ASN A 385 -41.29 -11.33 56.27
C ASN A 385 -42.24 -10.15 56.15
N ASP A 386 -42.97 -9.80 57.22
CA ASP A 386 -44.03 -8.77 57.16
C ASP A 386 -43.49 -7.37 56.81
N GLU A 387 -42.29 -6.99 57.26
CA GLU A 387 -41.64 -5.70 56.90
C GLU A 387 -41.25 -5.64 55.41
N GLN A 388 -40.74 -6.74 54.85
CA GLN A 388 -40.35 -6.82 53.43
C GLN A 388 -41.58 -6.81 52.52
N ARG A 389 -42.71 -7.45 52.99
CA ARG A 389 -43.99 -7.42 52.27
C ARG A 389 -44.52 -5.98 52.16
N ASP A 390 -44.47 -5.22 53.27
CA ASP A 390 -44.96 -3.84 53.30
C ASP A 390 -44.07 -2.91 52.49
N ALA A 391 -42.76 -3.13 52.45
CA ALA A 391 -41.83 -2.43 51.55
C ALA A 391 -42.11 -2.70 50.09
N VAL A 392 -42.35 -3.93 49.66
CA VAL A 392 -42.76 -4.29 48.30
C VAL A 392 -44.09 -3.65 47.94
N GLY A 393 -45.04 -3.64 48.87
CA GLY A 393 -46.36 -2.98 48.70
C GLY A 393 -46.24 -1.47 48.53
N SER A 394 -45.30 -0.79 49.19
CA SER A 394 -45.05 0.64 49.01
C SER A 394 -44.44 0.96 47.66
N ILE A 395 -43.49 0.17 47.19
CA ILE A 395 -42.85 0.33 45.87
C ILE A 395 -43.89 0.23 44.73
N PHE A 396 -44.82 -0.73 44.82
CA PHE A 396 -45.90 -0.85 43.83
C PHE A 396 -46.90 0.32 43.87
N ARG A 397 -47.10 0.98 44.98
CA ARG A 397 -47.91 2.19 45.12
C ARG A 397 -47.21 3.42 44.56
N ASP A 398 -45.91 3.57 44.79
CA ASP A 398 -45.15 4.76 44.34
C ASP A 398 -44.84 4.74 42.83
N THR A 399 -44.79 3.53 42.23
CA THR A 399 -44.59 3.38 40.77
C THR A 399 -45.87 3.56 39.93
N GLY A 400 -47.01 3.96 40.52
CA GLY A 400 -48.23 4.23 39.79
C GLY A 400 -48.90 3.01 39.15
N MET A 401 -48.59 1.80 39.58
CA MET A 401 -49.16 0.54 39.08
C MET A 401 -50.32 0.04 39.99
N ALA A 402 -50.85 0.87 40.88
CA ALA A 402 -51.98 0.53 41.74
C ALA A 402 -53.27 1.28 41.36
#